data_30fa173e41d5066a00e9e0b12028bd0a
#
_entry.id   30fa173e41d5066a00e9e0b12028bd0a
#
_cell.length_a   1.000
_cell.length_b   1.000
_cell.length_c   1.000
_cell.angle_alpha   90.00
_cell.angle_beta   90.00
_cell.angle_gamma   90.00
#
_symmetry.space_group_name_H-M   'P 1'
#
loop_
_entity.id
_entity.type
_entity.pdbx_description
1 polymer ?
#
loop_
_entity_poly.entity_id
_entity_poly.type
_entity_poly.pdbx_seq_one_letter_code
_entity_poly.pdbx_strand_id
1 'polypeptide(L)'
;MPGGISLHAVDVASGVPAAGMRVEIFALQGATARSIAQGVLGANGALDHAVVTGTGVEAGVHEAHFHLGDWWRERGTIQAAFFQEVAVFRFNVVNVQEHYHLPLKFTAWGFSLFRGA
;
A
#
# COMPACT_ATOMS: atom_id res chain seq x y z
N MET A 1 11.97 9.05 -14.48
CA MET A 1 10.58 9.45 -14.55
C MET A 1 10.19 10.11 -13.26
N PRO A 2 9.84 11.36 -13.29
CA PRO A 2 9.51 12.06 -12.05
C PRO A 2 8.14 11.65 -11.49
N GLY A 3 8.09 11.61 -10.17
CA GLY A 3 6.84 11.49 -9.47
C GLY A 3 6.31 10.09 -9.29
N GLY A 4 5.17 10.03 -8.62
CA GLY A 4 4.41 8.82 -8.44
C GLY A 4 4.61 8.11 -7.13
N ILE A 5 3.61 7.29 -6.79
CA ILE A 5 3.64 6.41 -5.63
C ILE A 5 3.32 5.01 -6.13
N SER A 6 4.20 4.06 -5.86
CA SER A 6 3.95 2.67 -6.22
C SER A 6 3.87 1.81 -4.96
N LEU A 7 2.94 0.85 -4.96
CA LEU A 7 2.72 -0.07 -3.87
C LEU A 7 2.99 -1.49 -4.35
N HIS A 8 3.60 -2.28 -3.47
CA HIS A 8 3.84 -3.69 -3.70
C HIS A 8 3.71 -4.43 -2.38
N ALA A 9 3.18 -5.65 -2.39
CA ALA A 9 3.07 -6.44 -1.18
C ALA A 9 3.37 -7.91 -1.46
N VAL A 10 4.06 -8.53 -0.49
CA VAL A 10 4.42 -9.94 -0.56
C VAL A 10 4.28 -10.57 0.83
N ASP A 11 3.68 -11.76 0.88
CA ASP A 11 3.68 -12.60 2.06
C ASP A 11 5.05 -13.29 2.12
N VAL A 12 5.91 -12.83 3.03
CA VAL A 12 7.28 -13.32 3.08
C VAL A 12 7.41 -14.73 3.67
N ALA A 13 6.38 -15.19 4.37
CA ALA A 13 6.40 -16.57 4.89
C ALA A 13 6.27 -17.59 3.75
N SER A 14 5.43 -17.30 2.77
CA SER A 14 5.22 -18.19 1.61
C SER A 14 6.01 -17.76 0.38
N GLY A 15 6.45 -16.49 0.34
CA GLY A 15 7.08 -15.91 -0.85
C GLY A 15 6.09 -15.53 -1.94
N VAL A 16 4.79 -15.52 -1.64
CA VAL A 16 3.75 -15.27 -2.63
C VAL A 16 3.39 -13.79 -2.69
N PRO A 17 3.35 -13.17 -3.88
CA PRO A 17 2.85 -11.81 -4.02
C PRO A 17 1.39 -11.72 -3.57
N ALA A 18 1.02 -10.58 -2.99
CA ALA A 18 -0.33 -10.41 -2.45
C ALA A 18 -1.33 -10.01 -3.53
N ALA A 19 -1.51 -10.88 -4.52
CA ALA A 19 -2.48 -10.66 -5.59
C ALA A 19 -3.89 -10.52 -5.03
N GLY A 20 -4.61 -9.50 -5.50
CA GLY A 20 -5.98 -9.26 -5.08
C GLY A 20 -6.14 -8.50 -3.78
N MET A 21 -5.04 -8.09 -3.13
CA MET A 21 -5.14 -7.30 -1.92
C MET A 21 -5.65 -5.90 -2.23
N ARG A 22 -6.67 -5.44 -1.50
CA ARG A 22 -7.20 -4.10 -1.65
C ARG A 22 -6.26 -3.10 -0.99
N VAL A 23 -6.00 -1.99 -1.70
CA VAL A 23 -5.12 -0.93 -1.22
C VAL A 23 -5.73 0.44 -1.50
N GLU A 24 -5.33 1.43 -0.72
CA GLU A 24 -5.78 2.80 -0.88
C GLU A 24 -4.65 3.76 -0.57
N ILE A 25 -4.66 4.92 -1.21
CA ILE A 25 -3.73 6.01 -0.88
C ILE A 25 -4.56 7.26 -0.64
N PHE A 26 -4.28 7.93 0.48
CA PHE A 26 -4.95 9.17 0.87
C PHE A 26 -3.95 10.31 0.96
N ALA A 27 -4.36 11.49 0.53
CA ALA A 27 -3.67 12.74 0.84
C ALA A 27 -4.33 13.35 2.07
N LEU A 28 -3.53 13.73 3.05
CA LEU A 28 -4.03 14.27 4.31
C LEU A 28 -3.86 15.78 4.34
N GLN A 29 -4.94 16.49 4.73
CA GLN A 29 -4.91 17.94 4.93
C GLN A 29 -5.62 18.24 6.24
N GLY A 30 -4.84 18.45 7.31
CA GLY A 30 -5.39 18.60 8.64
C GLY A 30 -6.16 17.35 9.04
N ALA A 31 -7.44 17.50 9.36
CA ALA A 31 -8.29 16.37 9.76
C ALA A 31 -8.95 15.68 8.56
N THR A 32 -8.71 16.14 7.34
CA THR A 32 -9.35 15.62 6.13
C THR A 32 -8.42 14.65 5.41
N ALA A 33 -8.98 13.51 5.01
CA ALA A 33 -8.28 12.52 4.19
C ALA A 33 -9.00 12.44 2.84
N ARG A 34 -8.27 12.69 1.76
CA ARG A 34 -8.82 12.64 0.40
C ARG A 34 -8.21 11.45 -0.33
N SER A 35 -9.07 10.54 -0.80
CA SER A 35 -8.60 9.40 -1.58
C SER A 35 -8.03 9.85 -2.91
N ILE A 36 -6.78 9.48 -3.19
CA ILE A 36 -6.16 9.75 -4.48
C ILE A 36 -5.95 8.48 -5.29
N ALA A 37 -6.06 7.31 -4.67
CA ALA A 37 -6.00 6.02 -5.36
C ALA A 37 -6.69 4.96 -4.56
N GLN A 38 -7.32 4.02 -5.25
CA GLN A 38 -7.81 2.78 -4.66
C GLN A 38 -7.83 1.71 -5.75
N GLY A 39 -7.59 0.48 -5.34
CA GLY A 39 -7.56 -0.63 -6.28
C GLY A 39 -7.14 -1.91 -5.59
N VAL A 40 -6.86 -2.92 -6.41
CA VAL A 40 -6.36 -4.20 -5.92
C VAL A 40 -5.02 -4.48 -6.57
N LEU A 41 -4.13 -5.14 -5.81
CA LEU A 41 -2.82 -5.51 -6.32
C LEU A 41 -2.98 -6.61 -7.37
N GLY A 42 -2.20 -6.50 -8.44
CA GLY A 42 -2.21 -7.48 -9.52
C GLY A 42 -1.50 -8.78 -9.16
N ALA A 43 -1.37 -9.67 -10.14
CA ALA A 43 -0.79 -10.99 -9.94
C ALA A 43 0.66 -10.93 -9.42
N ASN A 44 1.38 -9.86 -9.74
CA ASN A 44 2.76 -9.66 -9.26
C ASN A 44 2.83 -8.93 -7.91
N GLY A 45 1.68 -8.63 -7.30
CA GLY A 45 1.63 -7.91 -6.02
C GLY A 45 1.76 -6.40 -6.15
N ALA A 46 1.70 -5.84 -7.34
CA ALA A 46 1.86 -4.41 -7.57
C ALA A 46 0.52 -3.74 -7.92
N LEU A 47 0.41 -2.46 -7.56
CA LEU A 47 -0.75 -1.65 -7.92
C LEU A 47 -0.55 -1.08 -9.32
N ASP A 48 -1.52 -1.33 -10.20
CA ASP A 48 -1.58 -0.72 -11.53
C ASP A 48 -2.61 0.41 -11.46
N HIS A 49 -2.11 1.65 -11.38
CA HIS A 49 -2.94 2.84 -11.22
C HIS A 49 -2.18 4.05 -11.73
N ALA A 50 -2.89 5.08 -12.17
CA ALA A 50 -2.27 6.31 -12.68
C ALA A 50 -1.43 7.03 -11.61
N VAL A 51 -1.69 6.79 -10.32
CA VAL A 51 -0.90 7.36 -9.23
C VAL A 51 0.58 6.94 -9.30
N VAL A 52 0.85 5.78 -9.90
CA VAL A 52 2.23 5.26 -10.04
C VAL A 52 3.08 6.19 -10.89
N THR A 53 2.49 6.90 -11.82
CA THR A 53 3.19 7.87 -12.66
C THR A 53 2.95 9.32 -12.25
N GLY A 54 2.31 9.55 -11.10
CA GLY A 54 2.20 10.87 -10.50
C GLY A 54 0.82 11.50 -10.49
N THR A 55 -0.18 10.91 -11.14
CA THR A 55 -1.52 11.47 -11.20
C THR A 55 -2.11 11.59 -9.79
N GLY A 56 -2.53 12.80 -9.42
CA GLY A 56 -3.15 13.07 -8.13
C GLY A 56 -2.21 13.25 -6.97
N VAL A 57 -0.90 13.08 -7.17
CA VAL A 57 0.09 13.21 -6.09
C VAL A 57 0.46 14.67 -5.91
N GLU A 58 0.38 15.15 -4.67
CA GLU A 58 0.79 16.50 -4.27
C GLU A 58 1.83 16.39 -3.16
N ALA A 59 2.56 17.47 -2.93
CA ALA A 59 3.46 17.52 -1.78
C ALA A 59 2.65 17.51 -0.50
N GLY A 60 3.14 16.83 0.53
CA GLY A 60 2.50 16.79 1.83
C GLY A 60 2.32 15.37 2.35
N VAL A 61 1.57 15.26 3.43
CA VAL A 61 1.40 14.00 4.15
C VAL A 61 0.38 13.11 3.45
N HIS A 62 0.71 11.83 3.37
CA HIS A 62 -0.14 10.81 2.75
C HIS A 62 -0.21 9.59 3.64
N GLU A 63 -1.20 8.73 3.39
CA GLU A 63 -1.27 7.40 3.98
C GLU A 63 -1.55 6.36 2.92
N ALA A 64 -0.80 5.26 2.99
CA ALA A 64 -1.09 4.07 2.20
C ALA A 64 -1.70 3.02 3.12
N HIS A 65 -2.81 2.43 2.69
CA HIS A 65 -3.56 1.42 3.44
C HIS A 65 -3.53 0.11 2.68
N PHE A 66 -3.11 -0.96 3.34
CA PHE A 66 -3.09 -2.31 2.78
C PHE A 66 -4.03 -3.17 3.61
N HIS A 67 -5.07 -3.72 3.00
CA HIS A 67 -6.12 -4.46 3.69
C HIS A 67 -5.70 -5.92 3.87
N LEU A 68 -4.87 -6.16 4.88
CA LEU A 68 -4.29 -7.48 5.17
C LEU A 68 -5.36 -8.48 5.61
N GLY A 69 -6.27 -8.05 6.49
CA GLY A 69 -7.29 -8.93 7.04
C GLY A 69 -8.18 -9.54 5.96
N ASP A 70 -8.64 -8.70 5.02
CA ASP A 70 -9.46 -9.19 3.91
C ASP A 70 -8.70 -10.19 3.06
N TRP A 71 -7.42 -9.92 2.80
CA TRP A 71 -6.59 -10.82 1.99
C TRP A 71 -6.45 -12.19 2.65
N TRP A 72 -6.23 -12.22 3.99
CA TRP A 72 -6.14 -13.46 4.73
C TRP A 72 -7.45 -14.23 4.73
N ARG A 73 -8.58 -13.52 4.91
CA ARG A 73 -9.92 -14.15 4.91
C ARG A 73 -10.22 -14.81 3.58
N GLU A 74 -9.86 -14.16 2.48
CA GLU A 74 -10.06 -14.74 1.14
C GLU A 74 -9.25 -16.01 0.93
N ARG A 75 -8.16 -16.18 1.68
CA ARG A 75 -7.34 -17.39 1.63
C ARG A 75 -7.69 -18.40 2.69
N GLY A 76 -8.73 -18.14 3.48
CA GLY A 76 -9.17 -19.06 4.53
C GLY A 76 -8.31 -19.03 5.79
N THR A 77 -7.42 -18.07 5.94
CA THR A 77 -6.52 -17.97 7.10
C THR A 77 -7.13 -17.03 8.12
N ILE A 78 -8.17 -17.50 8.81
CA ILE A 78 -9.01 -16.68 9.66
C ILE A 78 -8.26 -16.09 10.85
N GLN A 79 -7.37 -16.86 11.47
CA GLN A 79 -6.63 -16.41 12.65
C GLN A 79 -5.77 -15.19 12.34
N ALA A 80 -5.08 -15.21 11.21
CA ALA A 80 -4.26 -14.08 10.79
C ALA A 80 -5.12 -12.84 10.53
N ALA A 81 -6.32 -13.02 9.99
CA ALA A 81 -7.23 -11.92 9.70
C ALA A 81 -7.66 -11.17 10.96
N PHE A 82 -7.71 -11.84 12.10
CA PHE A 82 -8.17 -11.20 13.34
C PHE A 82 -7.08 -10.39 14.03
N PHE A 83 -5.82 -10.66 13.74
CA PHE A 83 -4.77 -9.90 14.40
C PHE A 83 -4.52 -8.55 13.72
N GLN A 84 -4.38 -8.55 12.41
CA GLN A 84 -3.96 -7.34 11.70
C GLN A 84 -4.88 -7.09 10.51
N GLU A 85 -5.77 -6.11 10.65
CA GLU A 85 -6.77 -5.81 9.62
C GLU A 85 -6.19 -4.95 8.50
N VAL A 86 -5.52 -3.85 8.86
CA VAL A 86 -5.02 -2.89 7.88
C VAL A 86 -3.63 -2.44 8.29
N ALA A 87 -2.68 -2.51 7.37
CA ALA A 87 -1.40 -1.87 7.55
C ALA A 87 -1.51 -0.44 7.02
N VAL A 88 -1.27 0.55 7.89
CA VAL A 88 -1.36 1.96 7.56
C VAL A 88 0.04 2.56 7.64
N PHE A 89 0.48 3.16 6.55
CA PHE A 89 1.79 3.80 6.50
C PHE A 89 1.63 5.27 6.17
N ARG A 90 1.94 6.13 7.13
CA ARG A 90 1.92 7.58 6.94
C ARG A 90 3.29 8.04 6.50
N PHE A 91 3.33 8.81 5.42
CA PHE A 91 4.59 9.29 4.85
C PHE A 91 4.39 10.67 4.25
N ASN A 92 5.51 11.37 4.02
CA ASN A 92 5.48 12.71 3.48
C ASN A 92 6.08 12.72 2.08
N VAL A 93 5.30 13.17 1.11
CA VAL A 93 5.81 13.44 -0.24
C VAL A 93 6.46 14.81 -0.17
N VAL A 94 7.77 14.82 -0.04
CA VAL A 94 8.55 16.05 0.09
C VAL A 94 8.73 16.73 -1.26
N ASN A 95 8.95 15.92 -2.29
CA ASN A 95 9.21 16.40 -3.64
C ASN A 95 8.41 15.57 -4.64
N VAL A 96 7.44 16.21 -5.30
CA VAL A 96 6.54 15.53 -6.26
C VAL A 96 7.29 15.03 -7.51
N GLN A 97 8.52 15.49 -7.72
CA GLN A 97 9.32 15.00 -8.83
C GLN A 97 9.97 13.64 -8.55
N GLU A 98 10.03 13.24 -7.29
CA GLU A 98 10.60 11.96 -6.89
C GLU A 98 9.53 10.89 -6.87
N HIS A 99 9.96 9.66 -7.12
CA HIS A 99 9.09 8.50 -7.04
C HIS A 99 9.20 7.85 -5.66
N TYR A 100 8.05 7.50 -5.07
CA TYR A 100 7.99 6.89 -3.75
C TYR A 100 7.48 5.46 -3.89
N HIS A 101 8.39 4.50 -3.84
CA HIS A 101 8.04 3.09 -3.89
C HIS A 101 7.89 2.54 -2.48
N LEU A 102 6.74 1.94 -2.18
CA LEU A 102 6.40 1.46 -0.85
C LEU A 102 6.18 -0.06 -0.89
N PRO A 103 7.23 -0.86 -0.63
CA PRO A 103 7.09 -2.31 -0.58
C PRO A 103 6.67 -2.77 0.81
N LEU A 104 5.56 -3.49 0.88
CA LEU A 104 5.07 -4.13 2.09
C LEU A 104 5.52 -5.58 2.12
N LYS A 105 6.22 -5.97 3.16
CA LYS A 105 6.60 -7.35 3.44
C LYS A 105 5.91 -7.76 4.72
N PHE A 106 5.03 -8.75 4.65
CA PHE A 106 4.18 -9.05 5.80
C PHE A 106 4.09 -10.54 6.08
N THR A 107 3.72 -10.85 7.31
CA THR A 107 3.34 -12.18 7.76
C THR A 107 1.99 -12.06 8.46
N ALA A 108 1.51 -13.16 9.04
CA ALA A 108 0.28 -13.13 9.84
C ALA A 108 0.39 -12.20 11.05
N TRP A 109 1.61 -11.92 11.54
CA TRP A 109 1.81 -11.30 12.84
C TRP A 109 2.58 -9.98 12.80
N GLY A 110 2.93 -9.49 11.62
CA GLY A 110 3.62 -8.23 11.52
C GLY A 110 4.00 -7.88 10.10
N PHE A 111 4.62 -6.72 9.95
CA PHE A 111 5.02 -6.28 8.62
C PHE A 111 6.19 -5.31 8.69
N SER A 112 6.84 -5.16 7.55
CA SER A 112 7.87 -4.15 7.30
C SER A 112 7.43 -3.33 6.11
N LEU A 113 7.53 -2.02 6.20
CA LEU A 113 7.14 -1.11 5.14
C LEU A 113 8.06 0.11 5.18
N PHE A 114 8.60 0.48 4.04
CA PHE A 114 9.60 1.52 3.97
C PHE A 114 9.59 2.14 2.58
N ARG A 115 10.34 3.23 2.40
CA ARG A 115 10.55 3.78 1.06
C ARG A 115 11.62 2.96 0.37
N GLY A 116 11.24 2.24 -0.67
CA GLY A 116 12.16 1.44 -1.47
C GLY A 116 12.84 2.25 -2.55
N ALA A 117 13.73 1.59 -3.24
CA ALA A 117 14.45 2.21 -4.35
C ALA A 117 13.65 2.16 -5.65
#